data_ad2591d43c6db539b48cc812be5b3358
#
_entry.id   ad2591d43c6db539b48cc812be5b3358
#
_cell.length_a   1.000
_cell.length_b   1.000
_cell.length_c   1.000
_cell.angle_alpha   90.00
_cell.angle_beta   90.00
_cell.angle_gamma   90.00
#
_symmetry.space_group_name_H-M   'P 1'
#
loop_
_entity.id
_entity.type
_entity.pdbx_description
1 polymer ?
#
loop_
_entity_poly.entity_id
_entity_poly.type
_entity_poly.pdbx_seq_one_letter_code
_entity_poly.pdbx_strand_id
1 'polypeptide(L)'
;MNALAAADEVIIPVQAEYFALEGLGHLSKTVEMIRRNLNPQLAIRGVLLTMYDSRTNLAREVEQEVRTHFPATFRTVIPRSVRLAEAPSHGEPITVYDPSSTGARAYEELANELIERLRERDLIPAVAPMRPRATVTTPPSEVAHGA
;
A
#
# COMPACT_ATOMS: atom_id res chain seq x y z
N MET A 1 10.88 8.30 -11.70
CA MET A 1 10.07 8.66 -12.88
C MET A 1 10.22 7.64 -14.02
N ASN A 2 11.44 7.27 -14.43
CA ASN A 2 11.66 6.38 -15.58
C ASN A 2 10.97 5.01 -15.44
N ALA A 3 11.03 4.37 -14.26
CA ALA A 3 10.38 3.09 -14.03
C ALA A 3 8.85 3.16 -14.22
N LEU A 4 8.20 4.21 -13.72
CA LEU A 4 6.75 4.40 -13.87
C LEU A 4 6.36 4.77 -15.32
N ALA A 5 7.25 5.43 -16.06
CA ALA A 5 7.02 5.73 -17.47
C ALA A 5 7.08 4.49 -18.36
N ALA A 6 7.83 3.45 -17.95
CA ALA A 6 8.03 2.21 -18.70
C ALA A 6 7.17 1.03 -18.21
N ALA A 7 6.59 1.12 -17.02
CA ALA A 7 5.82 0.03 -16.43
C ALA A 7 4.39 0.00 -16.96
N ASP A 8 3.84 -1.20 -17.13
CA ASP A 8 2.41 -1.39 -17.40
C ASP A 8 1.60 -1.19 -16.12
N GLU A 9 2.11 -1.70 -15.00
CA GLU A 9 1.43 -1.69 -13.72
C GLU A 9 2.40 -1.50 -12.55
N VAL A 10 1.87 -1.01 -11.42
CA VAL A 10 2.63 -0.81 -10.19
C VAL A 10 1.93 -1.46 -9.01
N ILE A 11 2.69 -2.21 -8.20
CA ILE A 11 2.31 -2.65 -6.86
C ILE A 11 3.01 -1.71 -5.87
N ILE A 12 2.24 -1.18 -4.93
CA ILE A 12 2.73 -0.20 -3.95
C ILE A 12 2.86 -0.88 -2.58
N PRO A 13 4.07 -1.28 -2.15
CA PRO A 13 4.27 -1.75 -0.79
C PRO A 13 4.20 -0.59 0.19
N VAL A 14 3.48 -0.78 1.29
CA VAL A 14 3.28 0.22 2.34
C VAL A 14 3.45 -0.44 3.70
N GLN A 15 4.27 0.14 4.55
CA GLN A 15 4.37 -0.32 5.94
C GLN A 15 3.09 0.04 6.70
N ALA A 16 2.61 -0.89 7.55
CA ALA A 16 1.42 -0.67 8.38
C ALA A 16 1.74 0.24 9.58
N GLU A 17 2.16 1.48 9.29
CA GLU A 17 2.58 2.50 10.26
C GLU A 17 1.88 3.83 9.99
N TYR A 18 1.98 4.78 10.95
CA TYR A 18 1.22 6.03 10.99
C TYR A 18 1.26 6.87 9.69
N PHE A 19 2.42 6.95 9.03
CA PHE A 19 2.57 7.77 7.81
C PHE A 19 2.14 7.06 6.51
N ALA A 20 1.58 5.87 6.60
CA ALA A 20 1.18 5.07 5.44
C ALA A 20 0.27 5.83 4.46
N LEU A 21 -0.79 6.47 4.97
CA LEU A 21 -1.78 7.19 4.17
C LEU A 21 -1.22 8.44 3.52
N GLU A 22 -0.38 9.18 4.22
CA GLU A 22 0.27 10.37 3.67
C GLU A 22 1.18 9.97 2.49
N GLY A 23 2.03 8.94 2.70
CA GLY A 23 2.90 8.40 1.66
C GLY A 23 2.12 7.91 0.43
N LEU A 24 1.02 7.19 0.64
CA LEU A 24 0.13 6.75 -0.43
C LEU A 24 -0.51 7.91 -1.19
N GLY A 25 -0.94 8.95 -0.48
CA GLY A 25 -1.50 10.15 -1.08
C GLY A 25 -0.51 10.86 -1.99
N HIS A 26 0.75 11.00 -1.56
CA HIS A 26 1.83 11.59 -2.36
C HIS A 26 2.17 10.75 -3.60
N LEU A 27 2.27 9.42 -3.42
CA LEU A 27 2.58 8.52 -4.53
C LEU A 27 1.44 8.47 -5.55
N SER A 28 0.18 8.48 -5.12
CA SER A 28 -0.98 8.51 -6.01
C SER A 28 -0.98 9.75 -6.90
N LYS A 29 -0.61 10.92 -6.37
CA LYS A 29 -0.45 12.15 -7.16
C LYS A 29 0.67 12.00 -8.18
N THR A 30 1.78 11.36 -7.80
CA THR A 30 2.91 11.11 -8.71
C THR A 30 2.49 10.17 -9.84
N VAL A 31 1.81 9.08 -9.53
CA VAL A 31 1.28 8.14 -10.54
C VAL A 31 0.33 8.85 -11.49
N GLU A 32 -0.58 9.68 -10.98
CA GLU A 32 -1.53 10.42 -11.80
C GLU A 32 -0.82 11.43 -12.74
N MET A 33 0.22 12.10 -12.25
CA MET A 33 1.04 13.01 -13.07
C MET A 33 1.75 12.24 -14.21
N ILE A 34 2.30 11.04 -13.92
CA ILE A 34 2.92 10.19 -14.92
C ILE A 34 1.90 9.72 -15.96
N ARG A 35 0.72 9.29 -15.52
CA ARG A 35 -0.38 8.87 -16.41
C ARG A 35 -0.77 9.97 -17.39
N ARG A 36 -0.88 11.21 -16.91
CA ARG A 36 -1.30 12.35 -17.76
C ARG A 36 -0.24 12.77 -18.77
N ASN A 37 1.04 12.64 -18.42
CA ASN A 37 2.10 13.28 -19.21
C ASN A 37 3.01 12.29 -19.95
N LEU A 38 3.18 11.05 -19.45
CA LEU A 38 4.20 10.14 -19.93
C LEU A 38 3.68 8.74 -20.27
N ASN A 39 2.78 8.17 -19.45
CA ASN A 39 2.31 6.80 -19.61
C ASN A 39 0.81 6.69 -19.27
N PRO A 40 -0.10 6.96 -20.21
CA PRO A 40 -1.54 6.87 -19.99
C PRO A 40 -2.04 5.48 -19.61
N GLN A 41 -1.30 4.43 -19.92
CA GLN A 41 -1.67 3.04 -19.66
C GLN A 41 -1.26 2.56 -18.25
N LEU A 42 -0.42 3.33 -17.54
CA LEU A 42 0.05 2.94 -16.21
C LEU A 42 -1.14 2.72 -15.26
N ALA A 43 -1.21 1.52 -14.68
CA ALA A 43 -2.24 1.17 -13.71
C ALA A 43 -1.64 0.85 -12.33
N ILE A 44 -2.38 1.15 -11.25
CA ILE A 44 -2.07 0.64 -9.91
C ILE A 44 -2.72 -0.74 -9.79
N ARG A 45 -1.89 -1.80 -9.75
CA ARG A 45 -2.35 -3.18 -9.55
C ARG A 45 -2.88 -3.41 -8.14
N GLY A 46 -2.27 -2.79 -7.16
CA GLY A 46 -2.72 -2.85 -5.78
C GLY A 46 -1.75 -2.24 -4.79
N VAL A 47 -2.25 -2.06 -3.58
CA VAL A 47 -1.47 -1.67 -2.40
C VAL A 47 -1.22 -2.93 -1.57
N LEU A 48 0.04 -3.16 -1.18
CA LEU A 48 0.45 -4.29 -0.36
C LEU A 48 0.89 -3.81 1.03
N LEU A 49 0.15 -4.20 2.06
CA LEU A 49 0.55 -3.93 3.44
C LEU A 49 1.72 -4.82 3.83
N THR A 50 2.77 -4.21 4.35
CA THR A 50 4.01 -4.88 4.77
C THR A 50 4.36 -4.53 6.21
N MET A 51 5.31 -5.27 6.80
CA MET A 51 5.75 -5.08 8.18
C MET A 51 4.56 -5.12 9.18
N TYR A 52 3.53 -5.89 8.82
CA TYR A 52 2.29 -5.94 9.57
C TYR A 52 2.48 -6.70 10.90
N ASP A 53 2.14 -6.05 12.01
CA ASP A 53 2.12 -6.67 13.33
C ASP A 53 0.68 -6.71 13.86
N SER A 54 0.04 -7.88 13.72
CA SER A 54 -1.36 -8.11 14.12
C SER A 54 -1.65 -7.88 15.61
N ARG A 55 -0.61 -7.83 16.45
CA ARG A 55 -0.73 -7.59 17.89
C ARG A 55 -0.98 -6.12 18.22
N THR A 56 -0.72 -5.20 17.31
CA THR A 56 -0.86 -3.77 17.51
C THR A 56 -2.21 -3.25 17.00
N ASN A 57 -2.83 -2.35 17.75
CA ASN A 57 -4.04 -1.66 17.31
C ASN A 57 -3.73 -0.76 16.11
N LEU A 58 -2.58 -0.09 16.14
CA LEU A 58 -2.15 0.80 15.07
C LEU A 58 -2.14 0.10 13.70
N ALA A 59 -1.54 -1.11 13.60
CA ALA A 59 -1.50 -1.82 12.33
C ALA A 59 -2.91 -2.14 11.80
N ARG A 60 -3.84 -2.51 12.68
CA ARG A 60 -5.24 -2.77 12.31
C ARG A 60 -5.98 -1.51 11.85
N GLU A 61 -5.78 -0.40 12.54
CA GLU A 61 -6.36 0.90 12.16
C GLU A 61 -5.82 1.36 10.81
N VAL A 62 -4.51 1.29 10.60
CA VAL A 62 -3.88 1.61 9.32
C VAL A 62 -4.39 0.71 8.21
N GLU A 63 -4.50 -0.59 8.44
CA GLU A 63 -5.06 -1.54 7.48
C GLU A 63 -6.48 -1.15 7.08
N GLN A 64 -7.34 -0.87 8.04
CA GLN A 64 -8.73 -0.48 7.79
C GLN A 64 -8.82 0.81 6.96
N GLU A 65 -8.03 1.82 7.32
CA GLU A 65 -7.96 3.09 6.60
C GLU A 65 -7.43 2.93 5.18
N VAL A 66 -6.36 2.14 5.00
CA VAL A 66 -5.81 1.86 3.67
C VAL A 66 -6.83 1.14 2.81
N ARG A 67 -7.51 0.10 3.31
CA ARG A 67 -8.53 -0.63 2.57
C ARG A 67 -9.74 0.23 2.21
N THR A 68 -10.11 1.16 3.08
CA THR A 68 -11.21 2.11 2.84
C THR A 68 -10.89 3.07 1.69
N HIS A 69 -9.66 3.59 1.64
CA HIS A 69 -9.25 4.58 0.65
C HIS A 69 -8.69 3.97 -0.64
N PHE A 70 -8.19 2.74 -0.58
CA PHE A 70 -7.58 2.00 -1.69
C PHE A 70 -8.22 0.62 -1.84
N PRO A 71 -9.37 0.51 -2.52
CA PRO A 71 -10.09 -0.77 -2.71
C PRO A 71 -9.27 -1.85 -3.39
N ALA A 72 -8.24 -1.47 -4.18
CA ALA A 72 -7.30 -2.39 -4.83
C ALA A 72 -6.24 -2.95 -3.88
N THR A 73 -6.33 -2.70 -2.55
CA THR A 73 -5.41 -3.28 -1.56
C THR A 73 -5.47 -4.81 -1.60
N PHE A 74 -4.30 -5.46 -1.59
CA PHE A 74 -4.23 -6.92 -1.54
C PHE A 74 -4.85 -7.44 -0.25
N ARG A 75 -5.55 -8.58 -0.32
CA ARG A 75 -6.06 -9.28 0.85
C ARG A 75 -4.92 -9.76 1.73
N THR A 76 -3.88 -10.29 1.07
CA THR A 76 -2.64 -10.74 1.69
C THR A 76 -1.88 -9.56 2.32
N VAL A 77 -1.35 -9.78 3.52
CA VAL A 77 -0.45 -8.84 4.20
C VAL A 77 0.89 -9.54 4.48
N ILE A 78 2.00 -8.81 4.36
CA ILE A 78 3.31 -9.35 4.67
C ILE A 78 3.64 -9.03 6.13
N PRO A 79 3.80 -10.05 7.00
CA PRO A 79 4.04 -9.85 8.41
C PRO A 79 5.44 -9.28 8.69
N ARG A 80 5.57 -8.57 9.81
CA ARG A 80 6.88 -8.26 10.37
C ARG A 80 7.57 -9.56 10.79
N SER A 81 8.72 -9.87 10.20
CA SER A 81 9.44 -11.12 10.43
C SER A 81 10.95 -10.91 10.38
N VAL A 82 11.65 -11.44 11.38
CA VAL A 82 13.13 -11.46 11.42
C VAL A 82 13.68 -12.29 10.26
N ARG A 83 13.03 -13.42 9.93
CA ARG A 83 13.45 -14.29 8.83
C ARG A 83 13.44 -13.59 7.47
N LEU A 84 12.43 -12.72 7.23
CA LEU A 84 12.37 -11.88 6.02
C LEU A 84 13.51 -10.85 5.97
N ALA A 85 13.98 -10.38 7.13
CA ALA A 85 15.10 -9.45 7.19
C ALA A 85 16.47 -10.17 7.04
N GLU A 86 16.57 -11.43 7.47
CA GLU A 86 17.78 -12.24 7.38
C GLU A 86 18.04 -12.79 5.97
N ALA A 87 17.01 -13.27 5.27
CA ALA A 87 17.14 -13.94 3.97
C ALA A 87 18.01 -13.16 2.95
N PRO A 88 17.87 -11.84 2.77
CA PRO A 88 18.73 -11.07 1.87
C PRO A 88 20.20 -11.10 2.23
N SER A 89 20.58 -11.19 3.53
CA SER A 89 21.97 -11.28 3.95
C SER A 89 22.62 -12.62 3.58
N HIS A 90 21.80 -13.64 3.30
CA HIS A 90 22.25 -14.94 2.79
C HIS A 90 22.17 -15.03 1.25
N GLY A 91 21.67 -13.97 0.59
CA GLY A 91 21.50 -13.96 -0.87
C GLY A 91 20.39 -14.89 -1.36
N GLU A 92 19.49 -15.32 -0.50
CA GLU A 92 18.42 -16.27 -0.79
C GLU A 92 17.03 -15.63 -0.65
N PRO A 93 16.07 -16.02 -1.49
CA PRO A 93 14.67 -15.65 -1.26
C PRO A 93 14.13 -16.40 -0.04
N ILE A 94 13.14 -15.81 0.66
CA ILE A 94 12.56 -16.40 1.87
C ILE A 94 11.99 -17.80 1.64
N THR A 95 11.48 -18.08 0.47
CA THR A 95 10.94 -19.38 0.05
C THR A 95 12.01 -20.48 -0.03
N VAL A 96 13.30 -20.12 -0.11
CA VAL A 96 14.45 -21.03 -0.07
C VAL A 96 15.06 -21.00 1.33
N TYR A 97 15.28 -19.81 1.89
CA TYR A 97 15.92 -19.61 3.18
C TYR A 97 15.14 -20.24 4.34
N ASP A 98 13.84 -20.00 4.42
CA ASP A 98 12.96 -20.60 5.42
C ASP A 98 11.55 -20.83 4.85
N PRO A 99 11.34 -21.91 4.08
CA PRO A 99 10.07 -22.21 3.41
C PRO A 99 8.89 -22.35 4.37
N SER A 100 9.16 -22.73 5.62
CA SER A 100 8.13 -22.96 6.63
C SER A 100 7.69 -21.70 7.36
N SER A 101 8.41 -20.60 7.19
CA SER A 101 8.14 -19.34 7.88
C SER A 101 6.80 -18.72 7.48
N THR A 102 6.26 -17.90 8.39
CA THR A 102 5.05 -17.11 8.09
C THR A 102 5.29 -16.13 6.94
N GLY A 103 6.53 -15.64 6.81
CA GLY A 103 6.91 -14.77 5.71
C GLY A 103 6.88 -15.48 4.35
N ALA A 104 7.41 -16.71 4.25
CA ALA A 104 7.37 -17.50 3.02
C ALA A 104 5.93 -17.75 2.58
N ARG A 105 5.09 -18.23 3.49
CA ARG A 105 3.66 -18.47 3.20
C ARG A 105 2.93 -17.21 2.75
N ALA A 106 3.19 -16.07 3.39
CA ALA A 106 2.57 -14.81 2.97
C ALA A 106 2.97 -14.39 1.55
N TYR A 107 4.22 -14.62 1.15
CA TYR A 107 4.65 -14.34 -0.23
C TYR A 107 4.05 -15.34 -1.25
N GLU A 108 3.85 -16.61 -0.88
CA GLU A 108 3.15 -17.57 -1.71
C GLU A 108 1.66 -17.20 -1.87
N GLU A 109 0.99 -16.80 -0.80
CA GLU A 109 -0.39 -16.30 -0.84
C GLU A 109 -0.51 -15.05 -1.72
N LEU A 110 0.44 -14.10 -1.60
CA LEU A 110 0.50 -12.92 -2.44
C LEU A 110 0.66 -13.29 -3.92
N ALA A 111 1.54 -14.24 -4.23
CA ALA A 111 1.75 -14.68 -5.61
C ALA A 111 0.47 -15.28 -6.19
N ASN A 112 -0.23 -16.11 -5.43
CA ASN A 112 -1.50 -16.69 -5.85
C ASN A 112 -2.58 -15.61 -6.06
N GLU A 113 -2.70 -14.66 -5.12
CA GLU A 113 -3.63 -13.54 -5.26
C GLU A 113 -3.30 -12.67 -6.48
N LEU A 114 -2.03 -12.42 -6.74
CA LEU A 114 -1.61 -11.67 -7.92
C LEU A 114 -1.98 -12.41 -9.22
N ILE A 115 -1.77 -13.72 -9.28
CA ILE A 115 -2.15 -14.55 -10.44
C ILE A 115 -3.66 -14.50 -10.67
N GLU A 116 -4.47 -14.60 -9.61
CA GLU A 116 -5.92 -14.45 -9.69
C GLU A 116 -6.31 -13.09 -10.30
N ARG A 117 -5.74 -12.00 -9.76
CA ARG A 117 -5.99 -10.63 -10.25
C ARG A 117 -5.53 -10.41 -11.70
N LEU A 118 -4.46 -11.08 -12.13
CA LEU A 118 -4.01 -11.01 -13.52
C LEU A 118 -4.95 -11.74 -14.48
N ARG A 119 -5.57 -12.82 -14.03
CA ARG A 119 -6.58 -13.58 -14.83
C ARG A 119 -7.91 -12.79 -14.96
N GLU A 120 -8.26 -12.03 -13.93
CA GLU A 120 -9.46 -11.18 -13.89
C GLU A 120 -9.23 -9.79 -14.51
N ARG A 121 -8.19 -9.62 -15.29
CA ARG A 121 -7.60 -8.37 -15.77
C ARG A 121 -8.58 -7.36 -16.38
N ASP A 122 -9.75 -7.77 -16.80
CA ASP A 122 -10.73 -6.91 -17.45
C ASP A 122 -11.74 -6.26 -16.47
N LEU A 123 -11.64 -6.54 -15.16
CA LEU A 123 -12.69 -6.19 -14.20
C LEU A 123 -12.29 -5.16 -13.12
N ILE A 124 -11.03 -4.72 -13.02
CA ILE A 124 -10.62 -3.77 -11.96
C ILE A 124 -10.60 -2.35 -12.51
N PRO A 125 -11.55 -1.48 -12.14
CA PRO A 125 -11.54 -0.07 -12.53
C PRO A 125 -10.31 0.64 -11.93
N ALA A 126 -9.75 1.59 -12.70
CA ALA A 126 -8.67 2.45 -12.23
C ALA A 126 -9.07 3.10 -10.88
N VAL A 127 -8.15 3.08 -9.91
CA VAL A 127 -8.38 3.69 -8.60
C VAL A 127 -8.75 5.16 -8.79
N ALA A 128 -9.93 5.55 -8.31
CA ALA A 128 -10.37 6.95 -8.36
C ALA A 128 -9.39 7.84 -7.56
N PRO A 129 -9.09 9.05 -8.02
CA PRO A 129 -8.20 9.96 -7.30
C PRO A 129 -8.77 10.25 -5.91
N MET A 130 -7.95 10.09 -4.89
CA MET A 130 -8.30 10.36 -3.51
C MET A 130 -8.68 11.85 -3.37
N ARG A 131 -9.92 12.13 -2.98
CA ARG A 131 -10.32 13.50 -2.65
C ARG A 131 -9.56 13.94 -1.40
N PRO A 132 -8.93 15.12 -1.39
CA PRO A 132 -8.30 15.63 -0.19
C PRO A 132 -9.36 15.73 0.92
N ARG A 133 -9.02 15.22 2.10
CA ARG A 133 -9.85 15.37 3.29
C ARG A 133 -10.10 16.86 3.51
N ALA A 134 -11.36 17.27 3.65
CA ALA A 134 -11.69 18.64 4.00
C ALA A 134 -10.91 19.02 5.28
N THR A 135 -10.13 20.08 5.19
CA THR A 135 -9.45 20.64 6.35
C THR A 135 -10.50 20.95 7.41
N VAL A 136 -10.38 20.29 8.57
CA VAL A 136 -11.19 20.64 9.72
C VAL A 136 -10.84 22.08 10.09
N THR A 137 -11.69 23.00 9.72
CA THR A 137 -11.61 24.39 10.17
C THR A 137 -11.93 24.39 11.67
N THR A 138 -10.90 24.56 12.49
CA THR A 138 -11.08 24.84 13.92
C THR A 138 -11.86 26.13 14.05
N PRO A 139 -13.00 26.16 14.77
CA PRO A 139 -13.71 27.42 14.98
C PRO A 139 -12.81 28.36 15.80
N PRO A 140 -12.86 29.68 15.53
CA PRO A 140 -12.08 30.64 16.28
C PRO A 140 -12.49 30.60 17.76
N SER A 141 -11.51 30.48 18.66
CA SER A 141 -11.70 30.58 20.07
C SER A 141 -12.23 31.99 20.42
N GLU A 142 -13.44 32.05 20.88
CA GLU A 142 -14.09 33.25 21.41
C GLU A 142 -13.31 33.69 22.67
N VAL A 143 -12.48 34.70 22.51
CA VAL A 143 -11.82 35.37 23.66
C VAL A 143 -12.87 36.22 24.32
N ALA A 144 -13.46 35.70 25.42
CA ALA A 144 -14.30 36.49 26.30
C ALA A 144 -13.44 37.55 27.02
N HIS A 145 -13.55 38.78 26.56
CA HIS A 145 -13.15 39.94 27.36
C HIS A 145 -14.26 40.17 28.39
N GLY A 146 -14.01 39.73 29.60
CA GLY A 146 -14.78 40.14 30.79
C GLY A 146 -14.22 41.46 31.32
N ALA A 147 -15.10 42.39 31.54
CA ALA A 147 -14.90 43.66 32.18
C ALA A 147 -14.58 43.50 33.67
#